data_4e5fc5da855d4f99f40fcbdc34aa3c0b
#
_entry.id   4e5fc5da855d4f99f40fcbdc34aa3c0b
#
_cell.length_a   1.000
_cell.length_b   1.000
_cell.length_c   1.000
_cell.angle_alpha   90.00
_cell.angle_beta   90.00
_cell.angle_gamma   90.00
#
_symmetry.space_group_name_H-M   'P 1'
#
loop_
_entity.id
_entity.type
_entity.pdbx_description
1 polymer ?
#
loop_
_entity_poly.entity_id
_entity_poly.type
_entity_poly.pdbx_seq_one_letter_code
_entity_poly.pdbx_strand_id
1 'polypeptide(L)'
;MKPLKPIAQIAVWAAFVGPIQNVAGWAIAGMLWPGYDGVTLTISDLASPESPVRWLMTAFFLLGSTLTLIAALFARTLAMPGRIVLFIAAICSFGLTVFPTPLNGVSPTHRVFAIAFFAASASWQLFAMRIRHDAPWVLRPWAIVVATLVQGTLAITFLVVWANPASTGIGVWERVVSFEQAAYLSFVVIACWVIQRTPRPSPLARTSA
;
A
#
# COMPACT_ATOMS: atom_id res chain seq x y z
N MET A 1 -1.32 -17.42 26.98
CA MET A 1 -1.56 -17.08 25.54
C MET A 1 -0.23 -17.17 24.80
N LYS A 2 -0.19 -17.74 23.57
CA LYS A 2 1.06 -17.75 22.77
C LYS A 2 1.46 -16.31 22.42
N PRO A 3 2.76 -15.95 22.48
CA PRO A 3 3.23 -14.62 22.10
C PRO A 3 2.96 -14.33 20.63
N LEU A 4 2.81 -13.06 20.28
CA LEU A 4 2.69 -12.66 18.87
C LEU A 4 4.01 -12.96 18.15
N LYS A 5 3.91 -13.56 16.98
CA LYS A 5 5.11 -13.80 16.15
C LYS A 5 5.73 -12.46 15.75
N PRO A 6 7.07 -12.34 15.79
CA PRO A 6 7.74 -11.09 15.45
C PRO A 6 7.66 -10.78 13.95
N ILE A 7 7.83 -9.50 13.63
CA ILE A 7 8.05 -9.05 12.24
C ILE A 7 9.48 -9.42 11.85
N ALA A 8 9.64 -10.08 10.71
CA ALA A 8 10.97 -10.40 10.19
C ALA A 8 11.64 -9.12 9.64
N GLN A 9 12.96 -9.05 9.76
CA GLN A 9 13.75 -7.88 9.33
C GLN A 9 13.53 -7.53 7.85
N ILE A 10 13.36 -8.53 6.99
CA ILE A 10 13.07 -8.31 5.56
C ILE A 10 11.75 -7.56 5.34
N ALA A 11 10.71 -7.81 6.17
CA ALA A 11 9.46 -7.06 6.07
C ALA A 11 9.61 -5.60 6.53
N VAL A 12 10.52 -5.33 7.48
CA VAL A 12 10.84 -3.96 7.92
C VAL A 12 11.51 -3.19 6.78
N TRP A 13 12.49 -3.80 6.11
CA TRP A 13 13.13 -3.18 4.94
C TRP A 13 12.14 -2.96 3.80
N ALA A 14 11.29 -3.95 3.51
CA ALA A 14 10.25 -3.81 2.49
C ALA A 14 9.29 -2.66 2.82
N ALA A 15 8.89 -2.53 4.08
CA ALA A 15 8.03 -1.44 4.55
C ALA A 15 8.73 -0.08 4.43
N PHE A 16 10.02 0.01 4.80
CA PHE A 16 10.78 1.25 4.70
C PHE A 16 10.95 1.70 3.24
N VAL A 17 11.29 0.80 2.34
CA VAL A 17 11.53 1.10 0.92
C VAL A 17 10.24 1.38 0.16
N GLY A 18 9.10 0.77 0.57
CA GLY A 18 7.82 0.84 -0.13
C GLY A 18 7.36 2.25 -0.52
N PRO A 19 7.11 3.17 0.41
CA PRO A 19 6.68 4.53 0.07
C PRO A 19 7.76 5.34 -0.67
N ILE A 20 9.03 5.11 -0.38
CA ILE A 20 10.14 5.81 -1.04
C ILE A 20 10.17 5.46 -2.53
N GLN A 21 10.16 4.17 -2.86
CA GLN A 21 10.16 3.71 -4.24
C GLN A 21 8.87 4.10 -4.98
N ASN A 22 7.72 4.14 -4.28
CA ASN A 22 6.48 4.60 -4.89
C ASN A 22 6.61 6.03 -5.40
N VAL A 23 7.08 6.96 -4.55
CA VAL A 23 7.29 8.35 -4.94
C VAL A 23 8.41 8.48 -5.98
N ALA A 24 9.56 7.84 -5.76
CA ALA A 24 10.68 7.88 -6.68
C ALA A 24 10.29 7.38 -8.08
N GLY A 25 9.48 6.30 -8.16
CA GLY A 25 9.06 5.70 -9.41
C GLY A 25 8.32 6.69 -10.31
N TRP A 26 7.20 7.22 -9.83
CA TRP A 26 6.41 8.15 -10.65
C TRP A 26 7.09 9.51 -10.83
N ALA A 27 7.90 9.98 -9.85
CA ALA A 27 8.59 11.26 -9.98
C ALA A 27 9.71 11.18 -11.04
N ILE A 28 10.58 10.16 -10.96
CA ILE A 28 11.68 9.98 -11.93
C ILE A 28 11.11 9.70 -13.33
N ALA A 29 10.13 8.79 -13.44
CA ALA A 29 9.52 8.47 -14.72
C ALA A 29 8.84 9.71 -15.35
N GLY A 30 8.09 10.48 -14.55
CA GLY A 30 7.45 11.71 -15.01
C GLY A 30 8.43 12.78 -15.49
N MET A 31 9.57 12.96 -14.78
CA MET A 31 10.64 13.89 -15.20
C MET A 31 11.32 13.47 -16.51
N LEU A 32 11.38 12.17 -16.78
CA LEU A 32 12.03 11.64 -17.98
C LEU A 32 11.09 11.57 -19.18
N TRP A 33 9.82 11.90 -19.03
CA TRP A 33 8.87 11.95 -20.14
C TRP A 33 8.52 13.42 -20.47
N PRO A 34 9.10 14.01 -21.55
CA PRO A 34 8.78 15.38 -21.94
C PRO A 34 7.28 15.57 -22.24
N GLY A 35 6.68 16.58 -21.63
CA GLY A 35 5.25 16.88 -21.80
C GLY A 35 4.31 16.03 -20.92
N TYR A 36 4.83 15.17 -20.06
CA TYR A 36 4.01 14.44 -19.09
C TYR A 36 3.38 15.43 -18.08
N ASP A 37 2.06 15.42 -18.01
CA ASP A 37 1.30 16.18 -17.00
C ASP A 37 0.78 15.25 -15.92
N GLY A 38 1.41 15.29 -14.77
CA GLY A 38 1.02 14.45 -13.61
C GLY A 38 -0.30 14.84 -12.94
N VAL A 39 -0.97 15.91 -13.38
CA VAL A 39 -2.33 16.25 -12.91
C VAL A 39 -3.37 15.42 -13.67
N THR A 40 -3.23 15.36 -14.96
CA THR A 40 -4.19 14.71 -15.87
C THR A 40 -3.82 13.26 -16.20
N LEU A 41 -2.52 12.93 -16.24
CA LEU A 41 -2.04 11.58 -16.51
C LEU A 41 -1.74 10.82 -15.23
N THR A 42 -2.12 9.56 -15.20
CA THR A 42 -2.01 8.64 -14.06
C THR A 42 -0.58 8.07 -13.92
N ILE A 43 -0.30 7.43 -12.80
CA ILE A 43 0.91 6.61 -12.62
C ILE A 43 0.88 5.43 -13.60
N SER A 44 -0.32 4.87 -13.85
CA SER A 44 -0.52 3.76 -14.77
C SER A 44 -0.18 4.14 -16.21
N ASP A 45 -0.41 5.40 -16.62
CA ASP A 45 -0.04 5.91 -17.94
C ASP A 45 1.47 5.92 -18.18
N LEU A 46 2.28 6.12 -17.11
CA LEU A 46 3.74 6.00 -17.20
C LEU A 46 4.20 4.58 -17.60
N ALA A 47 3.41 3.56 -17.31
CA ALA A 47 3.68 2.17 -17.68
C ALA A 47 2.95 1.71 -18.94
N SER A 48 2.23 2.62 -19.63
CA SER A 48 1.47 2.27 -20.84
C SER A 48 2.39 1.80 -21.98
N PRO A 49 1.88 1.02 -22.95
CA PRO A 49 2.66 0.57 -24.11
C PRO A 49 3.28 1.71 -24.92
N GLU A 50 2.62 2.86 -24.96
CA GLU A 50 3.03 4.04 -25.71
C GLU A 50 3.97 4.97 -24.93
N SER A 51 4.15 4.73 -23.63
CA SER A 51 5.01 5.57 -22.79
C SER A 51 6.50 5.37 -23.09
N PRO A 52 7.28 6.44 -23.28
CA PRO A 52 8.73 6.34 -23.48
C PRO A 52 9.47 5.81 -22.24
N VAL A 53 8.83 5.89 -21.07
CA VAL A 53 9.39 5.44 -19.78
C VAL A 53 8.75 4.15 -19.26
N ARG A 54 8.01 3.44 -20.14
CA ARG A 54 7.25 2.23 -19.83
C ARG A 54 8.02 1.24 -18.96
N TRP A 55 9.20 0.84 -19.40
CA TRP A 55 9.96 -0.21 -18.72
C TRP A 55 10.51 0.22 -17.37
N LEU A 56 10.85 1.51 -17.24
CA LEU A 56 11.26 2.09 -15.95
C LEU A 56 10.10 2.02 -14.95
N MET A 57 8.91 2.50 -15.34
CA MET A 57 7.75 2.47 -14.44
C MET A 57 7.28 1.05 -14.16
N THR A 58 7.32 0.14 -15.14
CA THR A 58 7.06 -1.30 -14.94
C THR A 58 8.00 -1.89 -13.88
N ALA A 59 9.30 -1.55 -13.92
CA ALA A 59 10.26 -2.01 -12.91
C ALA A 59 9.89 -1.51 -11.49
N PHE A 60 9.46 -0.25 -11.35
CA PHE A 60 8.98 0.28 -10.08
C PHE A 60 7.69 -0.42 -9.60
N PHE A 61 6.76 -0.72 -10.49
CA PHE A 61 5.57 -1.52 -10.14
C PHE A 61 5.93 -2.92 -9.68
N LEU A 62 6.83 -3.61 -10.37
CA LEU A 62 7.32 -4.93 -9.97
C LEU A 62 8.00 -4.88 -8.59
N LEU A 63 8.80 -3.85 -8.34
CA LEU A 63 9.42 -3.63 -7.05
C LEU A 63 8.37 -3.43 -5.95
N GLY A 64 7.41 -2.53 -6.16
CA GLY A 64 6.32 -2.26 -5.22
C GLY A 64 5.49 -3.51 -4.90
N SER A 65 5.12 -4.28 -5.94
CA SER A 65 4.40 -5.56 -5.80
C SER A 65 5.20 -6.56 -4.97
N THR A 66 6.51 -6.66 -5.22
CA THR A 66 7.42 -7.55 -4.48
C THR A 66 7.54 -7.14 -3.01
N LEU A 67 7.67 -5.83 -2.73
CA LEU A 67 7.74 -5.33 -1.35
C LEU A 67 6.45 -5.59 -0.58
N THR A 68 5.29 -5.41 -1.22
CA THR A 68 3.99 -5.75 -0.62
C THR A 68 3.87 -7.24 -0.36
N LEU A 69 4.33 -8.09 -1.28
CA LEU A 69 4.37 -9.54 -1.11
C LEU A 69 5.27 -9.94 0.07
N ILE A 70 6.45 -9.34 0.19
CA ILE A 70 7.34 -9.58 1.33
C ILE A 70 6.66 -9.18 2.65
N ALA A 71 5.99 -8.04 2.71
CA ALA A 71 5.23 -7.63 3.89
C ALA A 71 4.12 -8.65 4.22
N ALA A 72 3.36 -9.11 3.22
CA ALA A 72 2.32 -10.13 3.40
C ALA A 72 2.86 -11.45 3.97
N LEU A 73 4.03 -11.90 3.51
CA LEU A 73 4.61 -13.18 3.93
C LEU A 73 5.32 -13.09 5.29
N PHE A 74 5.97 -11.97 5.61
CA PHE A 74 6.92 -11.88 6.70
C PHE A 74 6.53 -10.94 7.84
N ALA A 75 5.48 -10.09 7.69
CA ALA A 75 4.94 -9.29 8.78
C ALA A 75 4.02 -10.15 9.68
N ARG A 76 4.59 -11.13 10.36
CA ARG A 76 3.85 -12.21 11.06
C ARG A 76 3.07 -11.74 12.29
N THR A 77 3.28 -10.52 12.76
CA THR A 77 2.47 -9.89 13.81
C THR A 77 1.04 -9.60 13.36
N LEU A 78 0.86 -9.27 12.08
CA LEU A 78 -0.44 -9.10 11.47
C LEU A 78 -1.25 -10.41 11.54
N ALA A 79 -2.57 -10.33 11.70
CA ALA A 79 -3.41 -11.52 11.65
C ALA A 79 -3.36 -12.16 10.25
N MET A 80 -3.47 -13.49 10.19
CA MET A 80 -3.34 -14.24 8.94
C MET A 80 -4.34 -13.76 7.87
N PRO A 81 -5.63 -13.50 8.18
CA PRO A 81 -6.56 -13.01 7.18
C PRO A 81 -6.11 -11.68 6.52
N GLY A 82 -5.59 -10.72 7.32
CA GLY A 82 -5.06 -9.46 6.77
C GLY A 82 -3.84 -9.66 5.87
N ARG A 83 -2.97 -10.63 6.20
CA ARG A 83 -1.84 -11.01 5.36
C ARG A 83 -2.27 -11.67 4.05
N ILE A 84 -3.37 -12.42 4.06
CA ILE A 84 -3.96 -13.00 2.82
C ILE A 84 -4.49 -11.86 1.94
N VAL A 85 -5.16 -10.86 2.49
CA VAL A 85 -5.64 -9.70 1.72
C VAL A 85 -4.46 -8.91 1.13
N LEU A 86 -3.37 -8.69 1.90
CA LEU A 86 -2.13 -8.09 1.38
C LEU A 86 -1.48 -8.93 0.26
N PHE A 87 -1.53 -10.26 0.39
CA PHE A 87 -1.05 -11.15 -0.67
C PHE A 87 -1.88 -10.98 -1.96
N ILE A 88 -3.21 -10.90 -1.83
CA ILE A 88 -4.11 -10.63 -2.96
C ILE A 88 -3.78 -9.26 -3.57
N ALA A 89 -3.56 -8.21 -2.76
CA ALA A 89 -3.14 -6.91 -3.25
C ALA A 89 -1.85 -6.98 -4.05
N ALA A 90 -0.84 -7.72 -3.56
CA ALA A 90 0.42 -7.92 -4.28
C ALA A 90 0.22 -8.63 -5.63
N ILE A 91 -0.59 -9.67 -5.68
CA ILE A 91 -0.91 -10.39 -6.94
C ILE A 91 -1.65 -9.47 -7.92
N CYS A 92 -2.62 -8.68 -7.44
CA CYS A 92 -3.32 -7.70 -8.29
C CYS A 92 -2.35 -6.64 -8.82
N SER A 93 -1.42 -6.17 -8.00
CA SER A 93 -0.37 -5.23 -8.42
C SER A 93 0.56 -5.83 -9.49
N PHE A 94 0.95 -7.10 -9.39
CA PHE A 94 1.64 -7.81 -10.47
C PHE A 94 0.77 -7.88 -11.75
N GLY A 95 -0.55 -8.08 -11.61
CA GLY A 95 -1.48 -8.07 -12.72
C GLY A 95 -1.48 -6.75 -13.48
N LEU A 96 -1.35 -5.61 -12.79
CA LEU A 96 -1.25 -4.29 -13.42
C LEU A 96 -0.01 -4.17 -14.33
N THR A 97 1.10 -4.83 -14.00
CA THR A 97 2.32 -4.82 -14.84
C THR A 97 2.19 -5.70 -16.07
N VAL A 98 1.45 -6.80 -15.95
CA VAL A 98 1.22 -7.75 -17.06
C VAL A 98 0.18 -7.21 -18.05
N PHE A 99 -0.82 -6.49 -17.55
CA PHE A 99 -1.92 -5.93 -18.30
C PHE A 99 -1.92 -4.39 -18.20
N PRO A 100 -0.98 -3.70 -18.86
CA PRO A 100 -0.91 -2.24 -18.80
C PRO A 100 -2.14 -1.59 -19.44
N THR A 101 -2.44 -0.34 -19.04
CA THR A 101 -3.47 0.47 -19.70
C THR A 101 -2.88 1.16 -20.91
N PRO A 102 -3.58 1.24 -22.07
CA PRO A 102 -3.17 2.07 -23.20
C PRO A 102 -3.46 3.55 -22.89
N LEU A 103 -2.65 4.48 -23.42
CA LEU A 103 -2.86 5.93 -23.24
C LEU A 103 -4.20 6.40 -23.83
N ASN A 104 -4.53 5.91 -25.02
CA ASN A 104 -5.74 6.27 -25.75
C ASN A 104 -6.71 5.10 -25.81
N GLY A 105 -7.24 4.70 -24.65
CA GLY A 105 -8.17 3.57 -24.64
C GLY A 105 -8.45 3.05 -23.25
N VAL A 106 -9.11 1.90 -23.21
CA VAL A 106 -9.51 1.23 -21.98
C VAL A 106 -9.05 -0.21 -22.00
N SER A 107 -8.34 -0.64 -20.97
CA SER A 107 -8.06 -2.04 -20.69
C SER A 107 -9.01 -2.55 -19.59
N PRO A 108 -10.05 -3.33 -19.91
CA PRO A 108 -10.95 -3.88 -18.90
C PRO A 108 -10.20 -4.74 -17.86
N THR A 109 -9.22 -5.52 -18.30
CA THR A 109 -8.39 -6.37 -17.44
C THR A 109 -7.57 -5.53 -16.46
N HIS A 110 -6.92 -4.45 -16.95
CA HIS A 110 -6.22 -3.51 -16.07
C HIS A 110 -7.14 -2.91 -15.01
N ARG A 111 -8.35 -2.47 -15.41
CA ARG A 111 -9.36 -1.91 -14.49
C ARG A 111 -9.74 -2.90 -13.38
N VAL A 112 -9.95 -4.16 -13.71
CA VAL A 112 -10.27 -5.19 -12.70
C VAL A 112 -9.14 -5.34 -11.70
N PHE A 113 -7.89 -5.46 -12.17
CA PHE A 113 -6.73 -5.53 -11.28
C PHE A 113 -6.55 -4.26 -10.46
N ALA A 114 -6.77 -3.07 -11.03
CA ALA A 114 -6.66 -1.80 -10.31
C ALA A 114 -7.69 -1.69 -9.18
N ILE A 115 -8.97 -1.95 -9.48
CA ILE A 115 -10.04 -1.93 -8.48
C ILE A 115 -9.73 -2.94 -7.36
N ALA A 116 -9.36 -4.17 -7.71
CA ALA A 116 -9.04 -5.20 -6.74
C ALA A 116 -7.81 -4.83 -5.90
N PHE A 117 -6.77 -4.25 -6.50
CA PHE A 117 -5.57 -3.76 -5.81
C PHE A 117 -5.92 -2.67 -4.79
N PHE A 118 -6.61 -1.60 -5.22
CA PHE A 118 -6.96 -0.50 -4.33
C PHE A 118 -7.93 -0.92 -3.22
N ALA A 119 -8.90 -1.78 -3.53
CA ALA A 119 -9.84 -2.32 -2.54
C ALA A 119 -9.13 -3.19 -1.49
N ALA A 120 -8.26 -4.10 -1.91
CA ALA A 120 -7.48 -4.94 -1.01
C ALA A 120 -6.51 -4.10 -0.16
N SER A 121 -5.84 -3.11 -0.79
CA SER A 121 -4.92 -2.21 -0.10
C SER A 121 -5.62 -1.27 0.89
N ALA A 122 -6.87 -0.89 0.65
CA ALA A 122 -7.66 -0.08 1.58
C ALA A 122 -8.34 -0.88 2.69
N SER A 123 -8.38 -2.21 2.62
CA SER A 123 -9.16 -3.04 3.55
C SER A 123 -8.37 -4.08 4.35
N TRP A 124 -7.12 -4.40 3.99
CA TRP A 124 -6.34 -5.46 4.65
C TRP A 124 -6.23 -5.31 6.17
N GLN A 125 -6.19 -4.07 6.68
CA GLN A 125 -6.08 -3.79 8.10
C GLN A 125 -7.29 -4.27 8.89
N LEU A 126 -8.51 -4.25 8.33
CA LEU A 126 -9.71 -4.80 8.96
C LEU A 126 -9.51 -6.28 9.33
N PHE A 127 -8.86 -7.02 8.44
CA PHE A 127 -8.57 -8.43 8.59
C PHE A 127 -7.29 -8.71 9.38
N ALA A 128 -6.44 -7.69 9.57
CA ALA A 128 -5.21 -7.78 10.37
C ALA A 128 -5.41 -7.42 11.84
N MET A 129 -6.61 -7.01 12.23
CA MET A 129 -6.98 -6.56 13.57
C MET A 129 -6.65 -7.59 14.66
N ARG A 130 -6.25 -7.12 15.83
CA ARG A 130 -5.93 -7.92 17.01
C ARG A 130 -6.71 -7.45 18.23
N ILE A 131 -7.63 -8.28 18.72
CA ILE A 131 -8.40 -8.05 19.94
C ILE A 131 -7.65 -8.67 21.13
N ARG A 132 -6.43 -8.15 21.41
CA ARG A 132 -5.56 -8.63 22.51
C ARG A 132 -4.93 -7.45 23.23
N HIS A 133 -4.82 -7.52 24.54
CA HIS A 133 -4.21 -6.44 25.35
C HIS A 133 -2.72 -6.24 25.08
N ASP A 134 -2.01 -7.29 24.68
CA ASP A 134 -0.58 -7.27 24.34
C ASP A 134 -0.32 -6.91 22.87
N ALA A 135 -1.37 -6.69 22.07
CA ALA A 135 -1.21 -6.29 20.68
C ALA A 135 -0.71 -4.82 20.55
N PRO A 136 0.16 -4.53 19.56
CA PRO A 136 0.49 -3.17 19.21
C PRO A 136 -0.78 -2.33 19.00
N TRP A 137 -0.76 -1.09 19.49
CA TRP A 137 -1.95 -0.22 19.44
C TRP A 137 -2.46 0.02 18.00
N VAL A 138 -1.54 0.04 17.02
CA VAL A 138 -1.86 0.19 15.60
C VAL A 138 -2.71 -0.96 15.03
N LEU A 139 -2.78 -2.10 15.72
CA LEU A 139 -3.61 -3.26 15.36
C LEU A 139 -4.89 -3.37 16.19
N ARG A 140 -5.15 -2.43 17.11
CA ARG A 140 -6.37 -2.44 17.94
C ARG A 140 -7.58 -1.95 17.12
N PRO A 141 -8.80 -2.39 17.50
CA PRO A 141 -10.02 -2.08 16.75
C PRO A 141 -10.20 -0.59 16.41
N TRP A 142 -10.01 0.30 17.40
CA TRP A 142 -10.19 1.73 17.19
C TRP A 142 -9.22 2.32 16.15
N ALA A 143 -7.93 1.93 16.20
CA ALA A 143 -6.93 2.41 15.25
C ALA A 143 -7.21 1.88 13.83
N ILE A 144 -7.62 0.63 13.74
CA ILE A 144 -8.00 0.00 12.47
C ILE A 144 -9.25 0.66 11.86
N VAL A 145 -10.28 0.95 12.67
CA VAL A 145 -11.49 1.64 12.17
C VAL A 145 -11.15 3.02 11.62
N VAL A 146 -10.39 3.82 12.38
CA VAL A 146 -9.97 5.15 11.92
C VAL A 146 -9.18 5.06 10.62
N ALA A 147 -8.19 4.17 10.55
CA ALA A 147 -7.39 3.99 9.34
C ALA A 147 -8.22 3.53 8.15
N THR A 148 -9.16 2.60 8.37
CA THR A 148 -10.04 2.12 7.28
C THR A 148 -10.96 3.21 6.76
N LEU A 149 -11.47 4.08 7.63
CA LEU A 149 -12.27 5.22 7.21
C LEU A 149 -11.43 6.19 6.35
N VAL A 150 -10.21 6.50 6.76
CA VAL A 150 -9.31 7.37 5.99
C VAL A 150 -9.00 6.76 4.63
N GLN A 151 -8.47 5.53 4.60
CA GLN A 151 -8.09 4.85 3.35
C GLN A 151 -9.29 4.59 2.44
N GLY A 152 -10.43 4.18 3.03
CA GLY A 152 -11.66 3.98 2.30
C GLY A 152 -12.17 5.26 1.64
N THR A 153 -12.13 6.39 2.38
CA THR A 153 -12.51 7.71 1.83
C THR A 153 -11.61 8.09 0.65
N LEU A 154 -10.28 7.97 0.79
CA LEU A 154 -9.34 8.30 -0.28
C LEU A 154 -9.52 7.38 -1.50
N ALA A 155 -9.71 6.07 -1.28
CA ALA A 155 -9.93 5.11 -2.36
C ALA A 155 -11.26 5.38 -3.08
N ILE A 156 -12.34 5.66 -2.35
CA ILE A 156 -13.65 6.00 -2.95
C ILE A 156 -13.54 7.32 -3.72
N THR A 157 -12.89 8.34 -3.16
CA THR A 157 -12.68 9.62 -3.86
C THR A 157 -11.93 9.42 -5.16
N PHE A 158 -10.84 8.64 -5.14
CA PHE A 158 -10.12 8.28 -6.36
C PHE A 158 -11.02 7.58 -7.39
N LEU A 159 -11.81 6.59 -6.96
CA LEU A 159 -12.72 5.86 -7.87
C LEU A 159 -13.80 6.77 -8.46
N VAL A 160 -14.34 7.72 -7.68
CA VAL A 160 -15.32 8.70 -8.16
C VAL A 160 -14.68 9.63 -9.20
N VAL A 161 -13.47 10.13 -8.93
CA VAL A 161 -12.71 10.96 -9.88
C VAL A 161 -12.40 10.18 -11.16
N TRP A 162 -11.97 8.93 -11.02
CA TRP A 162 -11.66 8.06 -12.16
C TRP A 162 -12.88 7.70 -13.01
N ALA A 163 -14.05 7.54 -12.37
CA ALA A 163 -15.29 7.25 -13.08
C ALA A 163 -15.88 8.47 -13.82
N ASN A 164 -15.43 9.68 -13.51
CA ASN A 164 -15.92 10.91 -14.11
C ASN A 164 -15.04 11.36 -15.31
N PRO A 165 -15.51 11.23 -16.55
CA PRO A 165 -14.74 11.61 -17.73
C PRO A 165 -14.36 13.12 -17.81
N ALA A 166 -15.09 13.97 -17.09
CA ALA A 166 -14.81 15.41 -17.00
C ALA A 166 -13.77 15.76 -15.94
N SER A 167 -13.27 14.80 -15.18
CA SER A 167 -12.28 15.03 -14.13
C SER A 167 -10.91 15.33 -14.72
N THR A 168 -10.29 16.42 -14.26
CA THR A 168 -8.95 16.85 -14.68
C THR A 168 -7.86 16.47 -13.66
N GLY A 169 -8.22 15.89 -12.52
CA GLY A 169 -7.29 15.64 -11.42
C GLY A 169 -6.96 14.18 -11.13
N ILE A 170 -7.25 13.27 -12.07
CA ILE A 170 -7.11 11.82 -11.84
C ILE A 170 -5.68 11.42 -11.48
N GLY A 171 -4.67 12.02 -12.12
CA GLY A 171 -3.27 11.71 -11.85
C GLY A 171 -2.85 12.10 -10.44
N VAL A 172 -3.36 13.22 -9.91
CA VAL A 172 -3.12 13.62 -8.52
C VAL A 172 -3.74 12.63 -7.54
N TRP A 173 -5.00 12.25 -7.77
CA TRP A 173 -5.71 11.34 -6.86
C TRP A 173 -5.12 9.93 -6.87
N GLU A 174 -4.65 9.42 -8.01
CA GLU A 174 -3.95 8.13 -8.04
C GLU A 174 -2.65 8.18 -7.22
N ARG A 175 -1.90 9.28 -7.29
CA ARG A 175 -0.69 9.48 -6.49
C ARG A 175 -1.00 9.55 -5.00
N VAL A 176 -2.02 10.30 -4.62
CA VAL A 176 -2.43 10.43 -3.23
C VAL A 176 -2.81 9.07 -2.65
N VAL A 177 -3.70 8.33 -3.33
CA VAL A 177 -4.16 7.04 -2.80
C VAL A 177 -3.06 5.98 -2.80
N SER A 178 -2.23 5.92 -3.84
CA SER A 178 -1.15 4.92 -3.91
C SER A 178 -0.06 5.18 -2.88
N PHE A 179 0.31 6.45 -2.67
CA PHE A 179 1.28 6.83 -1.64
C PHE A 179 0.74 6.57 -0.23
N GLU A 180 -0.49 6.97 0.05
CA GLU A 180 -1.13 6.77 1.35
C GLU A 180 -1.16 5.29 1.72
N GLN A 181 -1.60 4.42 0.82
CA GLN A 181 -1.65 2.97 1.05
C GLN A 181 -0.27 2.37 1.31
N ALA A 182 0.75 2.78 0.56
CA ALA A 182 2.12 2.34 0.78
C ALA A 182 2.67 2.86 2.11
N ALA A 183 2.43 4.12 2.44
CA ALA A 183 2.88 4.76 3.67
C ALA A 183 2.20 4.16 4.91
N TYR A 184 0.91 3.85 4.82
CA TYR A 184 0.19 3.23 5.94
C TYR A 184 0.67 1.80 6.21
N LEU A 185 0.86 0.96 5.19
CA LEU A 185 1.44 -0.36 5.37
C LEU A 185 2.83 -0.27 6.03
N SER A 186 3.66 0.65 5.55
CA SER A 186 4.98 0.96 6.12
C SER A 186 4.87 1.34 7.60
N PHE A 187 4.02 2.30 7.92
CA PHE A 187 3.78 2.75 9.28
C PHE A 187 3.38 1.60 10.22
N VAL A 188 2.41 0.78 9.83
CA VAL A 188 1.94 -0.33 10.67
C VAL A 188 3.04 -1.37 10.91
N VAL A 189 3.77 -1.76 9.87
CA VAL A 189 4.86 -2.75 9.98
C VAL A 189 5.97 -2.24 10.88
N ILE A 190 6.42 -0.99 10.67
CA ILE A 190 7.49 -0.38 11.47
C ILE A 190 7.04 -0.16 12.91
N ALA A 191 5.84 0.36 13.13
CA ALA A 191 5.29 0.56 14.48
C ALA A 191 5.19 -0.76 15.25
N CYS A 192 4.70 -1.82 14.62
CA CYS A 192 4.67 -3.15 15.24
C CYS A 192 6.07 -3.65 15.60
N TRP A 193 7.06 -3.44 14.73
CA TRP A 193 8.44 -3.86 14.97
C TRP A 193 9.09 -3.09 16.11
N VAL A 194 8.91 -1.78 16.18
CA VAL A 194 9.43 -0.91 17.25
C VAL A 194 8.81 -1.31 18.61
N ILE A 195 7.47 -1.42 18.65
CA ILE A 195 6.74 -1.75 19.89
C ILE A 195 7.17 -3.12 20.44
N GLN A 196 7.45 -4.09 19.58
CA GLN A 196 7.90 -5.42 20.00
C GLN A 196 9.31 -5.44 20.57
N ARG A 197 10.16 -4.48 20.22
CA ARG A 197 11.54 -4.36 20.70
C ARG A 197 11.69 -3.48 21.93
N THR A 198 10.69 -2.63 22.22
CA THR A 198 10.72 -1.79 23.42
C THR A 198 10.50 -2.66 24.66
N PRO A 199 11.42 -2.68 25.63
CA PRO A 199 11.25 -3.41 26.88
C PRO A 199 9.99 -2.93 27.60
N ARG A 200 9.15 -3.87 28.04
CA ARG A 200 8.01 -3.53 28.88
C ARG A 200 8.50 -3.22 30.31
N PRO A 201 8.04 -2.13 30.95
CA PRO A 201 8.34 -1.88 32.34
C PRO A 201 7.96 -3.11 33.20
N SER A 202 8.83 -3.52 34.08
CA SER A 202 8.55 -4.64 34.99
C SER A 202 7.31 -4.36 35.83
N PRO A 203 6.49 -5.35 36.17
CA PRO A 203 5.32 -5.16 37.03
C PRO A 203 5.68 -4.54 38.39
N LEU A 204 6.89 -4.79 38.91
CA LEU A 204 7.39 -4.30 40.21
C LEU A 204 7.60 -2.77 40.24
N ALA A 205 7.78 -2.10 39.11
CA ALA A 205 7.92 -0.65 39.07
C ALA A 205 6.58 0.11 39.21
N ARG A 206 5.44 -0.59 39.16
CA ARG A 206 4.10 0.03 39.27
C ARG A 206 3.55 0.06 40.70
N THR A 207 4.20 -0.61 41.67
CA THR A 207 3.74 -0.68 43.06
C THR A 207 4.48 0.32 43.97
N SER A 208 5.41 1.11 43.44
CA SER A 208 6.22 2.08 44.21
C SER A 208 5.95 3.56 43.83
N ALA A 209 4.86 3.85 43.13
CA ALA A 209 4.40 5.21 42.79
C ALA A 209 2.91 5.35 43.31
#